data_266436060c4c6f249d9744b3e9f6e533
#
_entry.id   266436060c4c6f249d9744b3e9f6e533
#
_cell.length_a   1.000
_cell.length_b   1.000
_cell.length_c   1.000
_cell.angle_alpha   90.00
_cell.angle_beta   90.00
_cell.angle_gamma   90.00
#
_symmetry.space_group_name_H-M   'P 1'
#
loop_
_entity.id
_entity.type
_entity.pdbx_description
1 polymer ?
#
loop_
_entity_poly.entity_id
_entity_poly.type
_entity_poly.pdbx_seq_one_letter_code
_entity_poly.pdbx_strand_id
1 'polypeptide(L)'
;MPEGRLFQFERSTNRNYICYDVNLKDGKLNLKEPVHPYWIRAEEGGEKKELSFLQFKFAFGYKVESTKANEATIHLSPYKNLPIRICKRNGKWVALVKMEGQEMVVSKFFAQMKGESLTCLYVDVTGTTANGNTVTKRINNK
;
A
#
# COMPACT_ATOMS: atom_id res chain seq x y z
N MET A 1 -2.50 -2.14 -13.87
CA MET A 1 -2.76 -1.02 -12.94
C MET A 1 -2.47 0.31 -13.62
N PRO A 2 -3.15 1.38 -13.24
CA PRO A 2 -2.83 2.70 -13.76
C PRO A 2 -1.36 3.07 -13.52
N GLU A 3 -0.80 3.84 -14.42
CA GLU A 3 0.56 4.33 -14.29
C GLU A 3 0.71 5.13 -12.99
N GLY A 4 1.80 4.92 -12.27
CA GLY A 4 2.04 5.57 -10.98
C GLY A 4 1.39 4.91 -9.79
N ARG A 5 0.48 3.94 -9.99
CA ARG A 5 -0.12 3.19 -8.91
C ARG A 5 0.89 2.19 -8.37
N LEU A 6 1.19 2.27 -7.06
CA LEU A 6 2.09 1.32 -6.41
C LEU A 6 1.33 0.08 -5.96
N PHE A 7 0.27 0.29 -5.20
CA PHE A 7 -0.57 -0.80 -4.71
C PHE A 7 -1.91 -0.24 -4.25
N GLN A 8 -2.83 -1.13 -3.91
CA GLN A 8 -4.12 -0.75 -3.34
C GLN A 8 -4.43 -1.58 -2.11
N PHE A 9 -5.28 -1.05 -1.25
CA PHE A 9 -5.71 -1.68 -0.02
C PHE A 9 -7.22 -1.92 -0.09
N GLU A 10 -7.63 -3.19 0.03
CA GLU A 10 -9.04 -3.60 -0.01
C GLU A 10 -9.44 -4.20 1.32
N ARG A 11 -10.73 -4.14 1.62
CA ARG A 11 -11.29 -4.76 2.81
C ARG A 11 -12.51 -5.60 2.42
N SER A 12 -12.79 -6.63 3.22
CA SER A 12 -13.94 -7.51 2.96
C SER A 12 -15.30 -6.86 3.24
N THR A 13 -15.33 -5.72 3.93
CA THR A 13 -16.58 -5.08 4.37
C THR A 13 -17.35 -4.37 3.28
N ASN A 14 -16.66 -3.87 2.25
CA ASN A 14 -17.31 -3.22 1.11
C ASN A 14 -16.35 -3.20 -0.08
N ARG A 15 -16.80 -2.65 -1.21
CA ARG A 15 -16.00 -2.59 -2.43
C ARG A 15 -15.14 -1.35 -2.57
N ASN A 16 -15.22 -0.43 -1.61
CA ASN A 16 -14.36 0.74 -1.62
C ASN A 16 -12.93 0.31 -1.34
N TYR A 17 -11.96 0.97 -1.97
CA TYR A 17 -10.55 0.64 -1.77
C TYR A 17 -9.70 1.90 -1.73
N ILE A 18 -8.53 1.78 -1.14
CA ILE A 18 -7.57 2.87 -1.04
C ILE A 18 -6.47 2.62 -2.07
N CYS A 19 -6.15 3.64 -2.87
CA CYS A 19 -5.07 3.60 -3.83
C CYS A 19 -3.85 4.30 -3.24
N TYR A 20 -2.67 3.76 -3.50
CA TYR A 20 -1.41 4.33 -3.07
C TYR A 20 -0.58 4.61 -4.32
N ASP A 21 -0.58 5.87 -4.74
CA ASP A 21 0.13 6.30 -5.94
C ASP A 21 1.48 6.93 -5.55
N VAL A 22 2.50 6.71 -6.39
CA VAL A 22 3.78 7.39 -6.17
C VAL A 22 3.58 8.89 -6.30
N ASN A 23 4.21 9.65 -5.40
CA ASN A 23 4.14 11.11 -5.40
C ASN A 23 5.45 11.68 -5.90
N LEU A 24 5.43 12.27 -7.09
CA LEU A 24 6.62 12.81 -7.73
C LEU A 24 6.58 14.35 -7.70
N LYS A 25 7.75 14.92 -7.55
CA LYS A 25 7.96 16.36 -7.66
C LYS A 25 9.12 16.59 -8.61
N ASP A 26 8.88 17.30 -9.71
CA ASP A 26 9.89 17.56 -10.74
C ASP A 26 10.53 16.27 -11.26
N GLY A 27 9.71 15.23 -11.44
CA GLY A 27 10.17 13.94 -11.96
C GLY A 27 10.90 13.05 -10.96
N LYS A 28 11.07 13.52 -9.72
CA LYS A 28 11.75 12.76 -8.67
C LYS A 28 10.81 12.44 -7.54
N LEU A 29 11.15 11.42 -6.75
CA LEU A 29 10.36 11.05 -5.59
C LEU A 29 10.31 12.19 -4.58
N ASN A 30 9.09 12.56 -4.14
CA ASN A 30 8.93 13.52 -3.06
C ASN A 30 9.28 12.82 -1.75
N LEU A 31 10.44 13.12 -1.18
CA LEU A 31 10.93 12.39 0.00
C LEU A 31 10.17 12.71 1.28
N LYS A 32 9.44 13.83 1.33
CA LYS A 32 8.60 14.15 2.48
C LYS A 32 7.26 13.41 2.44
N GLU A 33 6.70 13.27 1.24
CA GLU A 33 5.43 12.61 0.99
C GLU A 33 5.58 11.71 -0.24
N PRO A 34 6.27 10.56 -0.12
CA PRO A 34 6.57 9.72 -1.29
C PRO A 34 5.36 9.02 -1.89
N VAL A 35 4.26 8.95 -1.16
CA VAL A 35 3.06 8.24 -1.60
C VAL A 35 1.84 9.09 -1.33
N HIS A 36 0.91 9.11 -2.29
CA HIS A 36 -0.38 9.79 -2.13
C HIS A 36 -1.50 8.75 -2.00
N PRO A 37 -2.07 8.56 -0.80
CA PRO A 37 -3.18 7.64 -0.60
C PRO A 37 -4.52 8.35 -0.80
N TYR A 38 -5.49 7.67 -1.42
CA TYR A 38 -6.84 8.20 -1.58
C TYR A 38 -7.85 7.05 -1.75
N TRP A 39 -9.13 7.36 -1.45
CA TRP A 39 -10.23 6.42 -1.60
C TRP A 39 -10.74 6.37 -3.05
N ILE A 40 -11.13 5.17 -3.49
CA ILE A 40 -12.05 5.02 -4.60
C ILE A 40 -13.34 4.44 -4.01
N ARG A 41 -14.44 5.17 -4.14
CA ARG A 41 -15.73 4.78 -3.58
C ARG A 41 -16.51 4.01 -4.64
N ALA A 42 -16.15 2.73 -4.82
CA ALA A 42 -16.69 1.91 -5.89
C ALA A 42 -18.21 1.78 -5.82
N GLU A 43 -18.79 1.79 -4.62
CA GLU A 43 -20.24 1.69 -4.42
C GLU A 43 -20.97 3.01 -4.71
N GLU A 44 -20.24 4.08 -4.97
CA GLU A 44 -20.78 5.41 -5.26
C GLU A 44 -20.27 5.92 -6.60
N GLY A 45 -20.25 5.03 -7.62
CA GLY A 45 -19.86 5.42 -8.97
C GLY A 45 -18.37 5.56 -9.22
N GLY A 46 -17.53 5.09 -8.31
CA GLY A 46 -16.07 5.17 -8.47
C GLY A 46 -15.50 6.54 -8.12
N GLU A 47 -16.19 7.31 -7.31
CA GLU A 47 -15.74 8.63 -6.89
C GLU A 47 -14.43 8.58 -6.14
N LYS A 48 -13.49 9.47 -6.50
CA LYS A 48 -12.22 9.63 -5.81
C LYS A 48 -12.40 10.59 -4.63
N LYS A 49 -11.89 10.21 -3.46
CA LYS A 49 -11.99 11.05 -2.27
C LYS A 49 -10.69 10.99 -1.46
N GLU A 50 -10.20 12.16 -1.02
CA GLU A 50 -9.00 12.21 -0.17
C GLU A 50 -9.29 11.65 1.22
N LEU A 51 -8.27 11.08 1.86
CA LEU A 51 -8.39 10.58 3.21
C LEU A 51 -8.55 11.75 4.18
N SER A 52 -9.40 11.57 5.21
CA SER A 52 -9.46 12.53 6.31
C SER A 52 -8.16 12.43 7.13
N PHE A 53 -7.92 13.44 7.97
CA PHE A 53 -6.75 13.44 8.86
C PHE A 53 -6.71 12.19 9.74
N LEU A 54 -7.85 11.80 10.31
CA LEU A 54 -7.92 10.61 11.18
C LEU A 54 -7.72 9.32 10.40
N GLN A 55 -8.27 9.21 9.20
CA GLN A 55 -8.07 8.05 8.34
C GLN A 55 -6.60 7.90 7.98
N PHE A 56 -5.94 9.00 7.63
CA PHE A 56 -4.51 8.97 7.32
C PHE A 56 -3.70 8.56 8.55
N LYS A 57 -3.95 9.19 9.70
CA LYS A 57 -3.14 8.97 10.90
C LYS A 57 -3.27 7.56 11.47
N PHE A 58 -4.48 6.99 11.50
CA PHE A 58 -4.75 5.76 12.26
C PHE A 58 -5.07 4.53 11.42
N ALA A 59 -5.49 4.69 10.18
CA ALA A 59 -6.00 3.55 9.41
C ALA A 59 -5.22 3.29 8.12
N PHE A 60 -5.17 4.25 7.22
CA PHE A 60 -4.71 4.03 5.85
C PHE A 60 -3.49 4.86 5.46
N GLY A 61 -2.99 5.67 6.35
CA GLY A 61 -1.80 6.46 6.10
C GLY A 61 -0.52 5.65 6.33
N TYR A 62 0.58 6.37 6.34
CA TYR A 62 1.89 5.75 6.47
C TYR A 62 2.85 6.69 7.17
N LYS A 63 3.97 6.14 7.60
CA LYS A 63 5.10 6.92 8.13
C LYS A 63 6.33 6.62 7.30
N VAL A 64 7.13 7.65 7.05
CA VAL A 64 8.42 7.50 6.37
C VAL A 64 9.45 7.08 7.41
N GLU A 65 10.07 5.92 7.21
CA GLU A 65 11.11 5.41 8.13
C GLU A 65 12.48 5.92 7.77
N SER A 66 12.79 5.95 6.47
CA SER A 66 14.10 6.39 5.97
C SER A 66 13.99 6.81 4.52
N THR A 67 14.95 7.63 4.09
CA THR A 67 15.02 8.11 2.71
C THR A 67 16.44 8.01 2.20
N LYS A 68 16.56 7.83 0.89
CA LYS A 68 17.81 7.95 0.14
C LYS A 68 17.50 8.77 -1.10
N ALA A 69 18.51 9.08 -1.90
CA ALA A 69 18.29 9.75 -3.17
C ALA A 69 17.26 8.96 -4.01
N ASN A 70 16.13 9.59 -4.31
CA ASN A 70 15.08 9.04 -5.16
C ASN A 70 14.49 7.70 -4.66
N GLU A 71 14.49 7.47 -3.35
CA GLU A 71 14.02 6.23 -2.74
C GLU A 71 13.53 6.51 -1.31
N ALA A 72 12.48 5.82 -0.87
CA ALA A 72 11.96 5.96 0.49
C ALA A 72 11.50 4.61 1.02
N THR A 73 11.65 4.40 2.33
CA THR A 73 11.06 3.26 3.02
C THR A 73 9.99 3.79 3.95
N ILE A 74 8.80 3.20 3.85
CA ILE A 74 7.65 3.57 4.64
C ILE A 74 7.09 2.34 5.36
N HIS A 75 6.16 2.55 6.29
CA HIS A 75 5.26 1.50 6.75
C HIS A 75 3.85 2.07 6.84
N LEU A 76 2.87 1.24 6.55
CA LEU A 76 1.47 1.63 6.75
C LEU A 76 1.21 1.76 8.25
N SER A 77 0.37 2.72 8.65
CA SER A 77 0.17 3.04 10.06
C SER A 77 -0.11 1.84 10.97
N PRO A 78 -0.98 0.89 10.59
CA PRO A 78 -1.23 -0.28 11.44
C PRO A 78 -0.16 -1.39 11.33
N TYR A 79 0.78 -1.31 10.39
CA TYR A 79 1.70 -2.41 10.08
C TYR A 79 3.15 -1.98 10.21
N LYS A 80 3.54 -1.61 11.43
CA LYS A 80 4.88 -1.07 11.73
C LYS A 80 6.01 -2.04 11.42
N ASN A 81 5.74 -3.34 11.45
CA ASN A 81 6.75 -4.37 11.26
C ASN A 81 6.89 -4.82 9.80
N LEU A 82 6.24 -4.13 8.87
CA LEU A 82 6.36 -4.43 7.45
C LEU A 82 6.87 -3.20 6.70
N PRO A 83 8.20 -3.04 6.58
CA PRO A 83 8.76 -1.94 5.77
C PRO A 83 8.42 -2.13 4.31
N ILE A 84 8.06 -1.04 3.64
CA ILE A 84 7.76 -1.00 2.21
C ILE A 84 8.75 -0.02 1.58
N ARG A 85 9.56 -0.52 0.66
CA ARG A 85 10.54 0.32 -0.04
C ARG A 85 9.96 0.83 -1.35
N ILE A 86 9.88 2.14 -1.50
CA ILE A 86 9.40 2.80 -2.71
C ILE A 86 10.62 3.18 -3.54
N CYS A 87 10.76 2.57 -4.69
CA CYS A 87 11.92 2.79 -5.55
C CYS A 87 11.57 2.58 -7.02
N LYS A 88 12.51 2.90 -7.89
CA LYS A 88 12.35 2.73 -9.32
C LYS A 88 13.11 1.48 -9.76
N ARG A 89 12.43 0.61 -10.49
CA ARG A 89 13.02 -0.63 -10.99
C ARG A 89 12.59 -0.82 -12.45
N ASN A 90 13.55 -0.96 -13.35
CA ASN A 90 13.30 -1.09 -14.79
C ASN A 90 12.41 0.03 -15.35
N GLY A 91 12.67 1.27 -14.90
CA GLY A 91 11.92 2.44 -15.36
C GLY A 91 10.54 2.63 -14.73
N LYS A 92 10.15 1.75 -13.82
CA LYS A 92 8.84 1.84 -13.14
C LYS A 92 9.00 2.03 -11.65
N TRP A 93 8.12 2.85 -11.06
CA TRP A 93 8.04 2.97 -9.61
C TRP A 93 7.34 1.75 -9.04
N VAL A 94 7.92 1.16 -8.01
CA VAL A 94 7.40 -0.05 -7.38
C VAL A 94 7.48 0.07 -5.86
N ALA A 95 6.67 -0.74 -5.18
CA ALA A 95 6.70 -0.89 -3.73
C ALA A 95 7.18 -2.31 -3.43
N LEU A 96 8.29 -2.43 -2.70
CA LEU A 96 8.91 -3.72 -2.40
C LEU A 96 8.71 -4.06 -0.92
N VAL A 97 8.28 -5.28 -0.66
CA VAL A 97 8.25 -5.84 0.69
C VAL A 97 9.01 -7.16 0.72
N LYS A 98 9.50 -7.52 1.90
CA LYS A 98 10.13 -8.81 2.11
C LYS A 98 9.34 -9.54 3.19
N MET A 99 8.78 -10.68 2.83
CA MET A 99 8.00 -11.51 3.76
C MET A 99 8.51 -12.94 3.68
N GLU A 100 8.72 -13.56 4.82
CA GLU A 100 9.23 -14.94 4.91
C GLU A 100 10.52 -15.12 4.11
N GLY A 101 11.38 -14.10 4.11
CA GLY A 101 12.63 -14.13 3.37
C GLY A 101 12.54 -13.90 1.88
N GLN A 102 11.34 -13.65 1.36
CA GLN A 102 11.12 -13.45 -0.08
C GLN A 102 10.71 -12.01 -0.38
N GLU A 103 11.45 -11.37 -1.30
CA GLU A 103 11.13 -10.03 -1.77
C GLU A 103 10.10 -10.11 -2.89
N MET A 104 9.12 -9.21 -2.85
CA MET A 104 8.12 -9.11 -3.91
C MET A 104 7.71 -7.67 -4.16
N VAL A 105 7.29 -7.37 -5.39
CA VAL A 105 6.66 -6.11 -5.77
C VAL A 105 5.19 -6.22 -5.38
N VAL A 106 4.77 -5.43 -4.40
CA VAL A 106 3.40 -5.48 -3.88
C VAL A 106 2.44 -4.87 -4.88
N SER A 107 1.28 -5.48 -5.04
CA SER A 107 0.18 -4.93 -5.83
C SER A 107 -1.08 -4.71 -4.99
N LYS A 108 -1.29 -5.49 -3.94
CA LYS A 108 -2.53 -5.39 -3.17
C LYS A 108 -2.35 -5.87 -1.72
N PHE A 109 -3.01 -5.15 -0.81
CA PHE A 109 -3.28 -5.60 0.55
C PHE A 109 -4.77 -5.87 0.65
N PHE A 110 -5.17 -7.00 1.20
CA PHE A 110 -6.58 -7.34 1.42
C PHE A 110 -6.79 -7.68 2.89
N ALA A 111 -7.58 -6.85 3.58
CA ALA A 111 -7.90 -7.07 4.99
C ALA A 111 -9.21 -7.83 5.13
N GLN A 112 -9.16 -9.03 5.71
CA GLN A 112 -10.35 -9.79 6.05
C GLN A 112 -10.85 -9.33 7.41
N MET A 113 -12.00 -8.70 7.41
CA MET A 113 -12.62 -8.18 8.62
C MET A 113 -13.55 -9.22 9.23
N LYS A 114 -13.79 -9.13 10.54
CA LYS A 114 -14.74 -9.99 11.23
C LYS A 114 -16.14 -9.40 11.08
N GLY A 115 -16.90 -9.93 10.10
CA GLY A 115 -18.22 -9.40 9.77
C GLY A 115 -18.14 -7.92 9.41
N GLU A 116 -19.03 -7.10 9.96
CA GLU A 116 -19.04 -5.66 9.77
C GLU A 116 -18.30 -4.90 10.87
N SER A 117 -17.59 -5.62 11.74
CA SER A 117 -16.84 -5.00 12.84
C SER A 117 -15.56 -4.34 12.33
N LEU A 118 -14.92 -3.56 13.20
CA LEU A 118 -13.61 -2.95 12.91
C LEU A 118 -12.45 -3.91 13.19
N THR A 119 -12.74 -5.13 13.62
CA THR A 119 -11.71 -6.13 13.92
C THR A 119 -11.21 -6.77 12.63
N CYS A 120 -9.91 -6.66 12.38
CA CYS A 120 -9.27 -7.32 11.25
C CYS A 120 -8.74 -8.69 11.69
N LEU A 121 -9.13 -9.74 10.97
CA LEU A 121 -8.69 -11.11 11.26
C LEU A 121 -7.30 -11.40 10.68
N TYR A 122 -7.07 -10.96 9.46
CA TYR A 122 -5.78 -11.12 8.79
C TYR A 122 -5.69 -10.18 7.58
N VAL A 123 -4.47 -10.00 7.07
CA VAL A 123 -4.23 -9.23 5.86
C VAL A 123 -3.44 -10.11 4.89
N ASP A 124 -3.94 -10.23 3.68
CA ASP A 124 -3.22 -10.92 2.61
C ASP A 124 -2.48 -9.88 1.76
N VAL A 125 -1.19 -10.10 1.60
CA VAL A 125 -0.31 -9.23 0.80
C VAL A 125 0.01 -9.96 -0.49
N THR A 126 -0.43 -9.42 -1.60
CA THR A 126 -0.23 -10.00 -2.92
C THR A 126 0.82 -9.22 -3.69
N GLY A 127 1.74 -9.92 -4.31
CA GLY A 127 2.80 -9.30 -5.09
C GLY A 127 3.40 -10.26 -6.09
N THR A 128 4.41 -9.76 -6.81
CA THR A 128 5.12 -10.52 -7.85
C THR A 128 6.58 -10.67 -7.44
N THR A 129 7.07 -11.90 -7.48
CA THR A 129 8.47 -12.20 -7.16
C THR A 129 9.39 -11.93 -8.37
N ALA A 130 10.70 -12.00 -8.14
CA ALA A 130 11.70 -11.71 -9.17
C ALA A 130 11.55 -12.59 -10.43
N ASN A 131 11.05 -13.81 -10.28
CA ASN A 131 10.84 -14.73 -11.40
C ASN A 131 9.48 -14.58 -12.07
N GLY A 132 8.72 -13.53 -11.72
CA GLY A 132 7.44 -13.22 -12.37
C GLY A 132 6.22 -13.93 -11.80
N ASN A 133 6.38 -14.72 -10.75
CA ASN A 133 5.26 -15.43 -10.12
C ASN A 133 4.49 -14.52 -9.18
N THR A 134 3.16 -14.59 -9.26
CA THR A 134 2.28 -13.90 -8.30
C THR A 134 2.17 -14.77 -7.05
N VAL A 135 2.41 -14.16 -5.89
CA VAL A 135 2.31 -14.85 -4.60
C VAL A 135 1.48 -14.02 -3.64
N THR A 136 0.88 -14.71 -2.66
CA THR A 136 0.12 -14.07 -1.59
C THR A 136 0.64 -14.58 -0.25
N LYS A 137 0.99 -13.66 0.63
CA LYS A 137 1.49 -13.95 1.97
C LYS A 137 0.51 -13.37 2.99
N ARG A 138 0.27 -14.08 4.08
CA ARG A 138 -0.71 -13.67 5.08
C ARG A 138 -0.04 -13.15 6.35
N ILE A 139 -0.56 -12.02 6.83
CA ILE A 139 -0.24 -11.48 8.16
C ILE A 139 -1.43 -11.79 9.04
N ASN A 140 -1.25 -12.64 10.03
CA ASN A 140 -2.32 -12.95 10.97
C ASN A 140 -2.35 -11.90 12.07
N ASN A 141 -3.54 -11.43 12.37
CA ASN A 141 -3.75 -10.53 13.48
C ASN A 141 -4.03 -11.37 14.73
N LYS A 142 -3.32 -11.07 15.79
CA LYS A 142 -3.48 -11.82 17.06
C LYS A 142 -4.57 -11.20 17.93
#